data_b51ba8e04354f0e653db62aa28734b5b
#
_entry.id   b51ba8e04354f0e653db62aa28734b5b
#
_cell.length_a   1.000
_cell.length_b   1.000
_cell.length_c   1.000
_cell.angle_alpha   90.00
_cell.angle_beta   90.00
_cell.angle_gamma   90.00
#
_symmetry.space_group_name_H-M   'P 1'
#
loop_
_entity.id
_entity.type
_entity.pdbx_description
1 polymer ?
#
loop_
_entity_poly.entity_id
_entity_poly.type
_entity_poly.pdbx_seq_one_letter_code
_entity_poly.pdbx_strand_id
1 'polypeptide(L)'
;PVMLVANHVSWLDVYSLITVCPSRFVAKSEIRGWPFLGWLSRNVGTLFIERKKITDIVRINQDISNALTTGDLVAIFPEGTTSDGTTVKKFHASLLQSAVAVEATIYPVAIRYHDTSGELSKAPVYVNVSLLESIGQILQQPWIEVELIFADPVNSSGKNRQELARTTQQIITNTLSPQMSPHKEPEKPSCLPVE
;
A
#
# COMPACT_ATOMS: atom_id res chain seq x y z
N PRO A 1 16.08 -7.32 -2.88
CA PRO A 1 15.14 -6.20 -2.97
C PRO A 1 13.70 -6.67 -2.75
N VAL A 2 12.94 -5.96 -1.91
CA VAL A 2 11.57 -6.33 -1.57
C VAL A 2 10.64 -5.14 -1.71
N MET A 3 9.50 -5.35 -2.38
CA MET A 3 8.44 -4.36 -2.56
C MET A 3 7.11 -4.87 -2.02
N LEU A 4 6.41 -4.07 -1.24
CA LEU A 4 5.01 -4.32 -0.89
C LEU A 4 4.10 -3.63 -1.91
N VAL A 5 3.07 -4.34 -2.34
CA VAL A 5 2.03 -3.83 -3.24
C VAL A 5 0.67 -4.06 -2.59
N ALA A 6 -0.04 -2.98 -2.27
CA ALA A 6 -1.30 -3.07 -1.53
C ALA A 6 -2.46 -2.36 -2.23
N ASN A 7 -3.71 -2.76 -1.94
CA ASN A 7 -4.89 -1.94 -2.22
C ASN A 7 -4.91 -0.71 -1.30
N HIS A 8 -5.72 0.28 -1.64
CA HIS A 8 -5.73 1.57 -0.94
C HIS A 8 -7.14 2.01 -0.57
N VAL A 9 -7.44 2.06 0.71
CA VAL A 9 -8.76 2.42 1.26
C VAL A 9 -8.70 3.75 2.00
N SER A 10 -7.60 3.97 2.73
CA SER A 10 -7.48 5.08 3.68
C SER A 10 -6.07 5.64 3.72
N TRP A 11 -5.93 6.87 4.19
CA TRP A 11 -4.63 7.40 4.62
C TRP A 11 -4.04 6.60 5.81
N LEU A 12 -4.88 5.88 6.57
CA LEU A 12 -4.45 4.98 7.65
C LEU A 12 -3.64 3.77 7.14
N ASP A 13 -3.81 3.35 5.89
CA ASP A 13 -3.11 2.19 5.31
C ASP A 13 -1.59 2.32 5.45
N VAL A 14 -1.08 3.54 5.27
CA VAL A 14 0.35 3.86 5.41
C VAL A 14 0.83 3.56 6.83
N TYR A 15 0.06 4.01 7.83
CA TYR A 15 0.43 3.83 9.24
C TYR A 15 0.28 2.38 9.68
N SER A 16 -0.78 1.72 9.23
CA SER A 16 -1.00 0.31 9.50
C SER A 16 0.15 -0.56 8.96
N LEU A 17 0.61 -0.29 7.73
CA LEU A 17 1.75 -1.00 7.16
C LEU A 17 3.07 -0.70 7.89
N ILE A 18 3.34 0.56 8.26
CA ILE A 18 4.57 0.94 8.97
C ILE A 18 4.69 0.23 10.32
N THR A 19 3.57 0.04 11.04
CA THR A 19 3.59 -0.62 12.36
C THR A 19 4.03 -2.08 12.29
N VAL A 20 3.77 -2.73 11.15
CA VAL A 20 4.10 -4.16 10.94
C VAL A 20 5.39 -4.29 10.13
N CYS A 21 5.54 -3.48 9.09
CA CYS A 21 6.68 -3.49 8.17
C CYS A 21 7.18 -2.06 7.95
N PRO A 22 8.25 -1.63 8.64
CA PRO A 22 8.86 -0.33 8.41
C PRO A 22 9.25 -0.18 6.93
N SER A 23 8.52 0.64 6.21
CA SER A 23 8.61 0.75 4.75
C SER A 23 8.68 2.21 4.32
N ARG A 24 9.36 2.48 3.19
CA ARG A 24 9.27 3.75 2.48
C ARG A 24 8.06 3.73 1.55
N PHE A 25 7.31 4.80 1.52
CA PHE A 25 6.09 4.93 0.70
C PHE A 25 6.31 5.88 -0.47
N VAL A 26 5.48 5.71 -1.50
CA VAL A 26 5.38 6.67 -2.60
C VAL A 26 4.09 7.46 -2.43
N ALA A 27 4.21 8.77 -2.22
CA ALA A 27 3.08 9.67 -2.02
C ALA A 27 3.09 10.84 -3.00
N LYS A 28 1.92 11.46 -3.21
CA LYS A 28 1.82 12.70 -3.99
C LYS A 28 2.54 13.85 -3.27
N SER A 29 3.21 14.71 -4.03
CA SER A 29 3.95 15.86 -3.51
C SER A 29 3.08 16.82 -2.70
N GLU A 30 1.78 16.93 -3.01
CA GLU A 30 0.84 17.78 -2.28
C GLU A 30 0.72 17.40 -0.80
N ILE A 31 0.85 16.09 -0.46
CA ILE A 31 0.81 15.61 0.93
C ILE A 31 1.96 16.17 1.76
N ARG A 32 3.08 16.50 1.12
CA ARG A 32 4.27 17.08 1.80
C ARG A 32 3.94 18.38 2.56
N GLY A 33 2.97 19.16 2.06
CA GLY A 33 2.52 20.42 2.67
C GLY A 33 1.44 20.26 3.75
N TRP A 34 0.92 19.05 3.97
CA TRP A 34 -0.12 18.86 4.98
C TRP A 34 0.45 18.93 6.39
N PRO A 35 -0.21 19.65 7.32
CA PRO A 35 0.14 19.60 8.72
C PRO A 35 0.13 18.13 9.21
N PHE A 36 0.97 17.77 10.14
CA PHE A 36 1.09 16.47 10.73
C PHE A 36 1.40 15.32 9.72
N LEU A 37 0.52 15.03 8.74
CA LEU A 37 0.74 13.95 7.75
C LEU A 37 1.96 14.22 6.87
N GLY A 38 2.19 15.46 6.46
CA GLY A 38 3.39 15.82 5.70
C GLY A 38 4.67 15.75 6.53
N TRP A 39 4.61 16.14 7.81
CA TRP A 39 5.73 15.96 8.73
C TRP A 39 6.05 14.49 8.94
N LEU A 40 5.02 13.68 9.21
CA LEU A 40 5.18 12.24 9.46
C LEU A 40 5.69 11.50 8.22
N SER A 41 5.13 11.80 7.04
CA SER A 41 5.58 11.22 5.77
C SER A 41 7.07 11.48 5.49
N ARG A 42 7.57 12.69 5.84
CA ARG A 42 9.00 12.99 5.70
C ARG A 42 9.87 12.16 6.64
N ASN A 43 9.41 11.93 7.87
CA ASN A 43 10.20 11.19 8.87
C ASN A 43 10.27 9.68 8.59
N VAL A 44 9.32 9.12 7.83
CA VAL A 44 9.36 7.71 7.40
C VAL A 44 10.04 7.52 6.02
N GLY A 45 10.74 8.53 5.51
CA GLY A 45 11.48 8.42 4.25
C GLY A 45 10.60 8.29 3.01
N THR A 46 9.38 8.86 3.03
CA THR A 46 8.46 8.82 1.89
C THR A 46 9.07 9.45 0.64
N LEU A 47 8.95 8.76 -0.48
CA LEU A 47 9.33 9.23 -1.81
C LEU A 47 8.16 10.03 -2.42
N PHE A 48 8.38 11.32 -2.71
CA PHE A 48 7.32 12.18 -3.22
C PHE A 48 7.35 12.30 -4.74
N ILE A 49 6.18 12.14 -5.36
CA ILE A 49 6.00 12.20 -6.82
C ILE A 49 5.04 13.32 -7.23
N GLU A 50 5.42 14.06 -8.26
CA GLU A 50 4.53 14.92 -9.05
C GLU A 50 4.11 14.16 -10.32
N ARG A 51 2.88 13.64 -10.36
CA ARG A 51 2.42 12.77 -11.46
C ARG A 51 2.16 13.50 -12.79
N LYS A 52 2.40 14.81 -12.86
CA LYS A 52 2.04 15.64 -14.01
C LYS A 52 2.97 15.49 -15.22
N LYS A 53 4.18 14.95 -15.05
CA LYS A 53 5.19 14.82 -16.12
C LYS A 53 5.71 13.39 -16.21
N ILE A 54 5.95 12.91 -17.43
CA ILE A 54 6.56 11.60 -17.69
C ILE A 54 7.95 11.52 -17.06
N THR A 55 8.70 12.62 -17.08
CA THR A 55 10.03 12.74 -16.46
C THR A 55 10.01 12.43 -14.97
N ASP A 56 8.92 12.79 -14.28
CA ASP A 56 8.79 12.54 -12.84
C ASP A 56 8.53 11.05 -12.54
N ILE A 57 7.81 10.36 -13.44
CA ILE A 57 7.62 8.91 -13.35
C ILE A 57 8.96 8.16 -13.54
N VAL A 58 9.80 8.61 -14.45
CA VAL A 58 11.14 8.02 -14.66
C VAL A 58 12.01 8.24 -13.42
N ARG A 59 12.04 9.48 -12.91
CA ARG A 59 12.81 9.82 -11.71
C ARG A 59 12.38 9.00 -10.51
N ILE A 60 11.07 8.91 -10.22
CA ILE A 60 10.57 8.18 -9.06
C ILE A 60 10.85 6.68 -9.17
N ASN A 61 10.77 6.09 -10.38
CA ASN A 61 11.16 4.70 -10.57
C ASN A 61 12.66 4.48 -10.26
N GLN A 62 13.50 5.42 -10.63
CA GLN A 62 14.94 5.37 -10.29
C GLN A 62 15.14 5.49 -8.77
N ASP A 63 14.46 6.40 -8.11
CA ASP A 63 14.53 6.59 -6.65
C ASP A 63 14.04 5.33 -5.91
N ILE A 64 12.96 4.70 -6.37
CA ILE A 64 12.46 3.43 -5.84
C ILE A 64 13.48 2.30 -6.06
N SER A 65 14.03 2.18 -7.28
CA SER A 65 15.04 1.16 -7.60
C SER A 65 16.27 1.30 -6.72
N ASN A 66 16.73 2.53 -6.50
CA ASN A 66 17.86 2.81 -5.61
C ASN A 66 17.54 2.40 -4.16
N ALA A 67 16.38 2.77 -3.64
CA ALA A 67 15.94 2.38 -2.30
C ALA A 67 15.87 0.84 -2.14
N LEU A 68 15.28 0.14 -3.11
CA LEU A 68 15.22 -1.32 -3.13
C LEU A 68 16.63 -1.95 -3.17
N THR A 69 17.54 -1.39 -3.95
CA THR A 69 18.91 -1.91 -4.08
C THR A 69 19.73 -1.68 -2.81
N THR A 70 19.47 -0.60 -2.06
CA THR A 70 20.13 -0.31 -0.78
C THR A 70 19.54 -1.08 0.40
N GLY A 71 18.52 -1.92 0.16
CA GLY A 71 17.93 -2.78 1.17
C GLY A 71 16.70 -2.19 1.87
N ASP A 72 16.23 -1.03 1.43
CA ASP A 72 14.98 -0.47 1.95
C ASP A 72 13.79 -1.29 1.46
N LEU A 73 12.81 -1.49 2.34
CA LEU A 73 11.50 -2.00 1.97
C LEU A 73 10.65 -0.85 1.41
N VAL A 74 10.13 -1.01 0.21
CA VAL A 74 9.29 0.02 -0.43
C VAL A 74 7.87 -0.48 -0.58
N ALA A 75 6.89 0.31 -0.14
CA ALA A 75 5.47 0.03 -0.27
C ALA A 75 4.81 0.99 -1.27
N ILE A 76 3.98 0.44 -2.17
CA ILE A 76 3.24 1.22 -3.15
C ILE A 76 1.75 0.85 -3.16
N PHE A 77 0.92 1.85 -3.47
CA PHE A 77 -0.51 1.70 -3.72
C PHE A 77 -0.78 1.96 -5.21
N PRO A 78 -0.74 0.93 -6.07
CA PRO A 78 -0.81 1.14 -7.52
C PRO A 78 -2.19 1.56 -8.03
N GLU A 79 -3.24 1.55 -7.21
CA GLU A 79 -4.53 2.18 -7.52
C GLU A 79 -4.40 3.69 -7.74
N GLY A 80 -3.41 4.31 -7.09
CA GLY A 80 -3.13 5.74 -7.25
C GLY A 80 -4.14 6.67 -6.61
N THR A 81 -5.19 6.15 -6.04
CA THR A 81 -6.23 6.83 -5.25
C THR A 81 -6.88 5.80 -4.33
N THR A 82 -7.55 6.27 -3.28
CA THR A 82 -8.30 5.41 -2.37
C THR A 82 -9.57 4.86 -3.02
N SER A 83 -9.98 3.65 -2.62
CA SER A 83 -11.24 2.99 -2.94
C SER A 83 -12.17 2.96 -1.73
N ASP A 84 -13.38 2.46 -1.92
CA ASP A 84 -14.35 2.26 -0.82
C ASP A 84 -14.12 0.97 -0.02
N GLY A 85 -13.07 0.22 -0.37
CA GLY A 85 -12.72 -1.04 0.29
C GLY A 85 -13.54 -2.26 -0.16
N THR A 86 -14.61 -2.07 -0.93
CA THR A 86 -15.44 -3.18 -1.43
C THR A 86 -14.86 -3.81 -2.70
N THR A 87 -14.11 -3.04 -3.47
CA THR A 87 -13.48 -3.46 -4.73
C THR A 87 -12.07 -2.92 -4.84
N VAL A 88 -11.19 -3.67 -5.49
CA VAL A 88 -9.83 -3.24 -5.85
C VAL A 88 -9.87 -2.54 -7.21
N LYS A 89 -9.47 -1.27 -7.23
CA LYS A 89 -9.37 -0.51 -8.50
C LYS A 89 -8.23 -1.06 -9.36
N LYS A 90 -8.26 -0.68 -10.64
CA LYS A 90 -7.20 -1.07 -11.59
C LYS A 90 -5.83 -0.58 -11.12
N PHE A 91 -4.87 -1.50 -11.12
CA PHE A 91 -3.48 -1.18 -10.80
C PHE A 91 -2.75 -0.52 -11.97
N HIS A 92 -2.14 0.62 -11.71
CA HIS A 92 -1.27 1.31 -12.64
C HIS A 92 0.13 0.71 -12.60
N ALA A 93 0.59 0.18 -13.72
CA ALA A 93 1.85 -0.53 -13.84
C ALA A 93 3.11 0.36 -13.74
N SER A 94 2.97 1.69 -13.78
CA SER A 94 4.09 2.62 -13.94
C SER A 94 5.17 2.51 -12.84
N LEU A 95 4.76 2.34 -11.57
CA LEU A 95 5.70 2.23 -10.45
C LEU A 95 6.31 0.83 -10.30
N LEU A 96 5.66 -0.20 -10.86
CA LEU A 96 6.18 -1.57 -10.86
C LEU A 96 7.39 -1.74 -11.80
N GLN A 97 7.68 -0.75 -12.65
CA GLN A 97 8.89 -0.74 -13.47
C GLN A 97 10.16 -0.76 -12.60
N SER A 98 10.13 -0.13 -11.44
CA SER A 98 11.25 -0.16 -10.48
C SER A 98 11.53 -1.57 -9.95
N ALA A 99 10.49 -2.35 -9.65
CA ALA A 99 10.65 -3.74 -9.21
C ALA A 99 11.23 -4.62 -10.32
N VAL A 100 10.77 -4.43 -11.58
CA VAL A 100 11.33 -5.13 -12.75
C VAL A 100 12.82 -4.82 -12.91
N ALA A 101 13.19 -3.55 -12.75
CA ALA A 101 14.57 -3.09 -12.99
C ALA A 101 15.59 -3.71 -12.02
N VAL A 102 15.17 -4.09 -10.82
CA VAL A 102 16.08 -4.66 -9.78
C VAL A 102 15.70 -6.09 -9.39
N GLU A 103 14.84 -6.73 -10.18
CA GLU A 103 14.34 -8.09 -9.95
C GLU A 103 13.80 -8.31 -8.52
N ALA A 104 13.06 -7.33 -8.01
CA ALA A 104 12.54 -7.37 -6.65
C ALA A 104 11.48 -8.46 -6.46
N THR A 105 11.45 -9.04 -5.27
CA THR A 105 10.33 -9.86 -4.81
C THR A 105 9.19 -8.94 -4.37
N ILE A 106 7.99 -9.18 -4.91
CA ILE A 106 6.79 -8.40 -4.59
C ILE A 106 5.92 -9.20 -3.64
N TYR A 107 5.56 -8.59 -2.50
CA TYR A 107 4.55 -9.14 -1.59
C TYR A 107 3.23 -8.38 -1.79
N PRO A 108 2.19 -9.03 -2.34
CA PRO A 108 0.85 -8.47 -2.38
C PRO A 108 0.28 -8.43 -0.97
N VAL A 109 -0.28 -7.29 -0.56
CA VAL A 109 -0.89 -7.09 0.76
C VAL A 109 -2.33 -6.65 0.58
N ALA A 110 -3.27 -7.42 1.08
CA ALA A 110 -4.67 -7.03 1.14
C ALA A 110 -4.96 -6.31 2.45
N ILE A 111 -5.58 -5.13 2.36
CA ILE A 111 -5.91 -4.27 3.49
C ILE A 111 -7.43 -4.14 3.56
N ARG A 112 -8.01 -4.41 4.72
CA ARG A 112 -9.41 -4.15 5.02
C ARG A 112 -9.59 -3.71 6.47
N TYR A 113 -10.70 -3.06 6.72
CA TYR A 113 -11.05 -2.52 8.02
C TYR A 113 -12.36 -3.11 8.49
N HIS A 114 -12.42 -3.48 9.76
CA HIS A 114 -13.60 -4.01 10.40
C HIS A 114 -14.07 -3.08 11.51
N ASP A 115 -15.37 -3.01 11.69
CA ASP A 115 -16.00 -2.31 12.82
C ASP A 115 -16.15 -3.24 14.04
N THR A 116 -16.80 -2.73 15.07
CA THR A 116 -17.04 -3.46 16.32
C THR A 116 -17.93 -4.70 16.19
N SER A 117 -18.63 -4.85 15.06
CA SER A 117 -19.44 -6.04 14.77
C SER A 117 -18.68 -7.08 13.94
N GLY A 118 -17.46 -6.76 13.49
CA GLY A 118 -16.67 -7.59 12.59
C GLY A 118 -17.02 -7.41 11.10
N GLU A 119 -17.95 -6.49 10.79
CA GLU A 119 -18.32 -6.16 9.42
C GLU A 119 -17.34 -5.13 8.82
N LEU A 120 -17.36 -4.98 7.49
CA LEU A 120 -16.51 -3.99 6.82
C LEU A 120 -16.85 -2.57 7.28
N SER A 121 -15.88 -1.92 7.91
CA SER A 121 -16.01 -0.55 8.41
C SER A 121 -15.93 0.46 7.28
N LYS A 122 -16.89 1.39 7.24
CA LYS A 122 -16.88 2.55 6.33
C LYS A 122 -16.18 3.77 6.94
N ALA A 123 -15.92 3.78 8.23
CA ALA A 123 -15.35 4.95 8.92
C ALA A 123 -13.93 5.32 8.44
N PRO A 124 -13.02 4.37 8.12
CA PRO A 124 -11.71 4.70 7.59
C PRO A 124 -11.69 5.08 6.12
N VAL A 125 -12.77 4.81 5.36
CA VAL A 125 -12.83 5.03 3.91
C VAL A 125 -12.58 6.50 3.58
N TYR A 126 -11.53 6.76 2.78
CA TYR A 126 -11.12 8.12 2.41
C TYR A 126 -11.45 8.41 0.94
N VAL A 127 -12.74 8.54 0.65
CA VAL A 127 -13.24 8.83 -0.71
C VAL A 127 -14.22 10.00 -0.65
N ASN A 128 -13.93 11.08 -1.38
CA ASN A 128 -14.76 12.28 -1.46
C ASN A 128 -15.06 12.96 -0.10
N VAL A 129 -14.18 12.79 0.87
CA VAL A 129 -14.24 13.44 2.19
C VAL A 129 -12.99 14.25 2.44
N SER A 130 -13.08 15.30 3.24
CA SER A 130 -11.91 16.04 3.70
C SER A 130 -11.15 15.26 4.77
N LEU A 131 -9.89 15.62 5.02
CA LEU A 131 -9.11 14.99 6.07
C LEU A 131 -9.74 15.14 7.46
N LEU A 132 -10.29 16.32 7.77
CA LEU A 132 -10.93 16.59 9.05
C LEU A 132 -12.21 15.77 9.24
N GLU A 133 -13.02 15.63 8.20
CA GLU A 133 -14.20 14.75 8.22
C GLU A 133 -13.80 13.31 8.44
N SER A 134 -12.79 12.82 7.72
CA SER A 134 -12.28 11.46 7.89
C SER A 134 -11.78 11.20 9.31
N ILE A 135 -11.01 12.12 9.88
CA ILE A 135 -10.56 12.02 11.27
C ILE A 135 -11.79 11.99 12.21
N GLY A 136 -12.77 12.87 11.99
CA GLY A 136 -14.00 12.89 12.78
C GLY A 136 -14.78 11.58 12.73
N GLN A 137 -14.91 10.97 11.55
CA GLN A 137 -15.55 9.66 11.36
C GLN A 137 -14.83 8.54 12.12
N ILE A 138 -13.50 8.54 12.09
CA ILE A 138 -12.67 7.55 12.78
C ILE A 138 -12.80 7.71 14.30
N LEU A 139 -12.71 8.95 14.82
CA LEU A 139 -12.80 9.23 16.26
C LEU A 139 -14.18 8.96 16.87
N GLN A 140 -15.24 8.87 16.06
CA GLN A 140 -16.57 8.47 16.51
C GLN A 140 -16.70 6.96 16.74
N GLN A 141 -15.73 6.16 16.27
CA GLN A 141 -15.72 4.73 16.49
C GLN A 141 -15.01 4.40 17.81
N PRO A 142 -15.53 3.49 18.63
CA PRO A 142 -14.84 3.07 19.84
C PRO A 142 -13.50 2.39 19.54
N TRP A 143 -13.43 1.64 18.44
CA TRP A 143 -12.21 1.07 17.86
C TRP A 143 -12.47 0.66 16.41
N ILE A 144 -11.41 0.51 15.64
CA ILE A 144 -11.43 0.00 14.27
C ILE A 144 -10.32 -1.04 14.19
N GLU A 145 -10.65 -2.22 13.71
CA GLU A 145 -9.66 -3.26 13.44
C GLU A 145 -9.16 -3.12 12.01
N VAL A 146 -7.84 -3.17 11.83
CA VAL A 146 -7.21 -3.25 10.52
C VAL A 146 -6.64 -4.64 10.32
N GLU A 147 -7.02 -5.29 9.25
CA GLU A 147 -6.49 -6.58 8.84
C GLU A 147 -5.54 -6.39 7.66
N LEU A 148 -4.30 -6.85 7.83
CA LEU A 148 -3.25 -6.87 6.81
C LEU A 148 -2.95 -8.32 6.44
N ILE A 149 -3.34 -8.74 5.24
CA ILE A 149 -3.14 -10.11 4.77
C ILE A 149 -2.01 -10.12 3.75
N PHE A 150 -0.89 -10.70 4.11
CA PHE A 150 0.27 -10.86 3.23
C PHE A 150 0.07 -12.14 2.42
N ALA A 151 -0.06 -11.99 1.10
CA ALA A 151 -0.18 -13.13 0.20
C ALA A 151 1.21 -13.65 -0.24
N ASP A 152 1.21 -14.79 -0.90
CA ASP A 152 2.44 -15.39 -1.42
C ASP A 152 3.22 -14.43 -2.32
N PRO A 153 4.56 -14.40 -2.20
CA PRO A 153 5.39 -13.48 -2.95
C PRO A 153 5.39 -13.78 -4.45
N VAL A 154 5.50 -12.72 -5.23
CA VAL A 154 5.61 -12.78 -6.70
C VAL A 154 7.01 -12.31 -7.10
N ASN A 155 7.79 -13.19 -7.71
CA ASN A 155 9.08 -12.80 -8.29
C ASN A 155 8.86 -11.96 -9.55
N SER A 156 9.58 -10.83 -9.67
CA SER A 156 9.50 -9.95 -10.83
C SER A 156 10.43 -10.34 -11.97
N SER A 157 11.40 -11.23 -11.72
CA SER A 157 12.35 -11.67 -12.76
C SER A 157 11.61 -12.33 -13.94
N GLY A 158 11.97 -11.91 -15.15
CA GLY A 158 11.36 -12.40 -16.39
C GLY A 158 9.95 -11.87 -16.68
N LYS A 159 9.38 -11.03 -15.82
CA LYS A 159 8.04 -10.44 -16.00
C LYS A 159 8.10 -8.98 -16.40
N ASN A 160 7.09 -8.52 -17.13
CA ASN A 160 6.93 -7.09 -17.40
C ASN A 160 6.01 -6.45 -16.35
N ARG A 161 6.06 -5.11 -16.28
CA ARG A 161 5.30 -4.32 -15.30
C ARG A 161 3.80 -4.48 -15.40
N GLN A 162 3.24 -4.72 -16.61
CA GLN A 162 1.80 -4.90 -16.82
C GLN A 162 1.33 -6.25 -16.29
N GLU A 163 2.12 -7.27 -16.51
CA GLU A 163 1.89 -8.61 -15.96
C GLU A 163 1.92 -8.58 -14.43
N LEU A 164 2.94 -7.94 -13.83
CA LEU A 164 3.04 -7.78 -12.38
C LEU A 164 1.83 -7.04 -11.81
N ALA A 165 1.40 -5.93 -12.44
CA ALA A 165 0.23 -5.18 -12.01
C ALA A 165 -1.04 -6.03 -12.02
N ARG A 166 -1.27 -6.80 -13.09
CA ARG A 166 -2.43 -7.67 -13.22
C ARG A 166 -2.39 -8.82 -12.21
N THR A 167 -1.23 -9.48 -12.08
CA THR A 167 -1.07 -10.61 -11.16
C THR A 167 -1.27 -10.18 -9.71
N THR A 168 -0.62 -9.11 -9.27
CA THR A 168 -0.74 -8.60 -7.89
C THR A 168 -2.15 -8.10 -7.59
N GLN A 169 -2.79 -7.40 -8.54
CA GLN A 169 -4.20 -7.01 -8.41
C GLN A 169 -5.12 -8.22 -8.23
N GLN A 170 -4.95 -9.26 -9.05
CA GLN A 170 -5.77 -10.46 -8.98
C GLN A 170 -5.60 -11.20 -7.65
N ILE A 171 -4.36 -11.31 -7.16
CA ILE A 171 -4.07 -11.93 -5.86
C ILE A 171 -4.80 -11.17 -4.75
N ILE A 172 -4.65 -9.84 -4.68
CA ILE A 172 -5.29 -9.01 -3.65
C ILE A 172 -6.81 -9.09 -3.76
N THR A 173 -7.37 -9.04 -4.97
CA THR A 173 -8.82 -9.16 -5.18
C THR A 173 -9.34 -10.50 -4.68
N ASN A 174 -8.66 -11.59 -4.97
CA ASN A 174 -9.03 -12.92 -4.51
C ASN A 174 -8.95 -13.03 -2.98
N THR A 175 -7.89 -12.47 -2.38
CA THR A 175 -7.70 -12.47 -0.92
C THR A 175 -8.81 -11.70 -0.19
N LEU A 176 -9.32 -10.60 -0.78
CA LEU A 176 -10.41 -9.81 -0.24
C LEU A 176 -11.81 -10.40 -0.49
N SER A 177 -11.93 -11.42 -1.35
CA SER A 177 -13.22 -12.04 -1.67
C SER A 177 -13.77 -12.83 -0.48
N PRO A 178 -15.07 -12.77 -0.18
CA PRO A 178 -15.70 -13.38 1.01
C PRO A 178 -15.51 -14.90 1.14
N GLN A 179 -15.11 -15.58 0.07
CA GLN A 179 -14.96 -17.04 0.04
C GLN A 179 -13.65 -17.56 0.62
N MET A 180 -12.72 -16.68 1.03
CA MET A 180 -11.40 -17.07 1.56
C MET A 180 -11.17 -16.62 3.00
N SER A 181 -12.19 -16.61 3.85
CA SER A 181 -12.02 -16.44 5.28
C SER A 181 -12.08 -17.79 6.03
N PRO A 182 -10.98 -18.52 6.18
CA PRO A 182 -10.75 -19.23 7.42
C PRO A 182 -10.09 -18.20 8.36
N HIS A 183 -10.66 -18.01 9.55
CA HIS A 183 -9.94 -17.44 10.68
C HIS A 183 -8.68 -18.28 10.92
N LYS A 184 -7.61 -17.94 10.21
CA LYS A 184 -6.27 -18.35 10.58
C LYS A 184 -5.79 -17.27 11.54
N GLU A 185 -5.50 -17.70 12.76
CA GLU A 185 -4.79 -16.88 13.74
C GLU A 185 -3.64 -16.15 13.04
N PRO A 186 -3.48 -14.83 13.22
CA PRO A 186 -2.46 -14.08 12.50
C PRO A 186 -1.08 -14.63 12.89
N GLU A 187 -0.50 -15.47 12.04
CA GLU A 187 0.94 -15.67 12.08
C GLU A 187 1.56 -14.27 11.91
N LYS A 188 2.21 -13.80 12.97
CA LYS A 188 3.06 -12.60 12.87
C LYS A 188 3.93 -12.78 11.62
N PRO A 189 3.79 -11.93 10.59
CA PRO A 189 4.79 -11.93 9.55
C PRO A 189 6.09 -11.62 10.26
N SER A 190 6.99 -12.59 10.34
CA SER A 190 8.39 -12.29 10.55
C SER A 190 8.74 -11.37 9.39
N CYS A 191 8.68 -10.05 9.65
CA CYS A 191 8.97 -9.06 8.63
C CYS A 191 10.30 -9.43 8.05
N LEU A 192 10.22 -10.10 6.93
CA LEU A 192 11.21 -10.48 5.94
C LEU A 192 12.64 -10.60 6.44
N PRO A 193 13.38 -11.64 6.06
CA PRO A 193 14.66 -11.96 6.64
C PRO A 193 15.55 -10.73 6.66
N VAL A 194 15.80 -10.24 7.87
CA VAL A 194 16.92 -9.36 8.14
C VAL A 194 18.11 -10.33 8.20
N GLU A 195 18.69 -10.62 7.08
CA GLU A 195 20.06 -11.07 6.97
C GLU A 195 20.93 -9.91 6.51
#